data_7b1a996814a5d7bf95c4d840e0a049e0
#
_entry.id   7b1a996814a5d7bf95c4d840e0a049e0
#
_cell.length_a   1.000
_cell.length_b   1.000
_cell.length_c   1.000
_cell.angle_alpha   90.00
_cell.angle_beta   90.00
_cell.angle_gamma   90.00
#
_symmetry.space_group_name_H-M   'P 1'
#
loop_
_entity.id
_entity.type
_entity.pdbx_description
1 polymer ?
#
loop_
_entity_poly.entity_id
_entity_poly.type
_entity_poly.pdbx_seq_one_letter_code
_entity_poly.pdbx_strand_id
1 'polypeptide(L)'
;MTVPNNKVQPTVYIIGAGLAGTMIAHEIKRKGVFGRVAAFLDDDPQKIGSKIEGIPVLGPIQDVARLIRVEARDELLIAIPSIKAERLREIYAIVKEAGFTTIKLLPGISQIVDGNAHLVQAREINPQDLLGRTPIKISLKNSLAYLRGKRVLITGAGGSIGSELARQLLSGGAERLYLFGHGENSIYQIDKELRLLQEEGVGDKATIVPIVGELKDREYMRYIIGKLRCDAVFHTAAYKHVPLMEANPVAVIENNVFGTKNLLDACIENGVKRFVLISTDKAVNPVSIYGVSKMLNEKMVLDAAARVKEKYGSPDYAYMFVRFGNVLGSRGSIFPLFVEQVKKGGPVTVTSPDMMRFFMTIPEACSLVLQTGGVGINGQSYLLDMGEPVNILETARQLIRYMGYEPEKDIPIEIIGVRPGERLEEPLTSETEYTEPTDYPKILRLQNRAEYDRDTLGKLLAALHPVCCPSGETELYRNKEYLTRILCDACQSLREAR
;
A
#
# COMPACT_ATOMS: atom_id res chain seq x y z
N MET A 1 10.29 42.93 20.02
CA MET A 1 9.03 42.71 20.78
C MET A 1 8.36 41.48 20.23
N THR A 2 8.57 40.32 20.84
CA THR A 2 7.92 39.06 20.50
C THR A 2 6.55 39.06 21.17
N VAL A 3 5.52 39.12 20.36
CA VAL A 3 4.13 38.93 20.83
C VAL A 3 4.00 37.50 21.37
N PRO A 4 3.62 37.28 22.61
CA PRO A 4 3.40 35.92 23.11
C PRO A 4 2.17 35.36 22.41
N ASN A 5 2.39 34.34 21.59
CA ASN A 5 1.32 33.61 20.90
C ASN A 5 0.57 32.75 21.95
N ASN A 6 -0.41 33.35 22.61
CA ASN A 6 -1.23 32.73 23.65
C ASN A 6 -2.26 31.78 23.01
N LYS A 7 -1.81 30.84 22.14
CA LYS A 7 -2.66 29.76 21.69
C LYS A 7 -2.81 28.79 22.85
N VAL A 8 -4.00 28.78 23.47
CA VAL A 8 -4.39 27.75 24.44
C VAL A 8 -4.14 26.39 23.78
N GLN A 9 -3.20 25.64 24.32
CA GLN A 9 -2.81 24.32 23.80
C GLN A 9 -3.96 23.33 24.00
N PRO A 10 -4.21 22.39 23.08
CA PRO A 10 -5.21 21.36 23.24
C PRO A 10 -4.88 20.44 24.43
N THR A 11 -5.91 19.91 25.07
CA THR A 11 -5.77 18.84 26.05
C THR A 11 -5.77 17.51 25.32
N VAL A 12 -4.81 16.65 25.61
CA VAL A 12 -4.64 15.35 24.96
C VAL A 12 -4.94 14.24 25.95
N TYR A 13 -5.82 13.32 25.61
CA TYR A 13 -6.10 12.08 26.33
C TYR A 13 -5.54 10.91 25.52
N ILE A 14 -4.90 9.94 26.19
CA ILE A 14 -4.27 8.79 25.54
C ILE A 14 -4.95 7.51 25.98
N ILE A 15 -5.52 6.76 25.04
CA ILE A 15 -6.00 5.40 25.28
C ILE A 15 -4.85 4.42 25.10
N GLY A 16 -4.57 3.65 26.16
CA GLY A 16 -3.46 2.73 26.27
C GLY A 16 -2.28 3.30 27.06
N ALA A 17 -2.17 2.89 28.32
CA ALA A 17 -1.08 3.21 29.23
C ALA A 17 0.05 2.15 29.18
N GLY A 18 0.30 1.60 28.00
CA GLY A 18 1.41 0.70 27.69
C GLY A 18 2.64 1.45 27.18
N LEU A 19 3.64 0.70 26.68
CA LEU A 19 4.89 1.25 26.20
C LEU A 19 4.68 2.35 25.14
N ALA A 20 3.85 2.10 24.14
CA ALA A 20 3.60 3.05 23.06
C ALA A 20 2.96 4.35 23.57
N GLY A 21 1.93 4.25 24.41
CA GLY A 21 1.27 5.43 24.98
C GLY A 21 2.21 6.24 25.88
N THR A 22 3.04 5.59 26.69
CA THR A 22 4.03 6.25 27.55
C THR A 22 5.09 6.98 26.71
N MET A 23 5.58 6.37 25.65
CA MET A 23 6.56 7.00 24.74
C MET A 23 5.99 8.25 24.06
N ILE A 24 4.76 8.18 23.57
CA ILE A 24 4.08 9.34 22.97
C ILE A 24 3.84 10.45 24.01
N ALA A 25 3.41 10.11 25.23
CA ALA A 25 3.24 11.09 26.29
C ALA A 25 4.55 11.82 26.62
N HIS A 26 5.65 11.08 26.68
CA HIS A 26 6.99 11.65 26.87
C HIS A 26 7.38 12.59 25.72
N GLU A 27 7.12 12.18 24.48
CA GLU A 27 7.41 12.99 23.29
C GLU A 27 6.59 14.29 23.25
N ILE A 28 5.28 14.23 23.55
CA ILE A 28 4.43 15.43 23.66
C ILE A 28 4.98 16.40 24.71
N LYS A 29 5.35 15.88 25.88
CA LYS A 29 5.92 16.67 26.98
C LYS A 29 7.26 17.32 26.58
N ARG A 30 8.15 16.58 25.91
CA ARG A 30 9.45 17.07 25.47
C ARG A 30 9.33 18.16 24.40
N LYS A 31 8.46 17.98 23.42
CA LYS A 31 8.31 18.92 22.29
C LYS A 31 7.49 20.16 22.65
N GLY A 32 6.54 20.06 23.56
CA GLY A 32 5.73 21.18 24.04
C GLY A 32 4.80 21.83 23.00
N VAL A 33 4.60 21.22 21.83
CA VAL A 33 3.89 21.84 20.70
C VAL A 33 2.53 21.21 20.38
N PHE A 34 2.26 19.98 20.85
CA PHE A 34 1.06 19.21 20.51
C PHE A 34 -0.05 19.26 21.57
N GLY A 35 0.14 20.06 22.64
CA GLY A 35 -0.78 20.13 23.76
C GLY A 35 -0.22 19.56 25.05
N ARG A 36 -1.10 19.38 26.04
CA ARG A 36 -0.77 18.81 27.34
C ARG A 36 -1.51 17.48 27.53
N VAL A 37 -0.77 16.41 27.82
CA VAL A 37 -1.39 15.14 28.17
C VAL A 37 -2.03 15.26 29.56
N ALA A 38 -3.36 15.11 29.62
CA ALA A 38 -4.13 15.22 30.85
C ALA A 38 -4.23 13.90 31.58
N ALA A 39 -4.48 12.81 30.85
CA ALA A 39 -4.64 11.48 31.46
C ALA A 39 -4.43 10.37 30.41
N PHE A 40 -4.12 9.17 30.91
CA PHE A 40 -4.30 7.91 30.22
C PHE A 40 -5.65 7.29 30.55
N LEU A 41 -6.17 6.49 29.64
CA LEU A 41 -7.28 5.55 29.82
C LEU A 41 -6.76 4.14 29.48
N ASP A 42 -6.96 3.20 30.39
CA ASP A 42 -6.53 1.81 30.19
C ASP A 42 -7.53 0.87 30.89
N ASP A 43 -7.74 -0.32 30.31
CA ASP A 43 -8.64 -1.33 30.88
C ASP A 43 -7.95 -2.23 31.92
N ASP A 44 -6.61 -2.11 32.05
CA ASP A 44 -5.83 -2.92 32.99
C ASP A 44 -6.07 -2.43 34.45
N PRO A 45 -6.72 -3.23 35.31
CA PRO A 45 -7.01 -2.85 36.70
C PRO A 45 -5.75 -2.53 37.52
N GLN A 46 -4.59 -3.07 37.16
CA GLN A 46 -3.31 -2.82 37.86
C GLN A 46 -2.76 -1.43 37.59
N LYS A 47 -3.17 -0.81 36.48
CA LYS A 47 -2.73 0.54 36.10
C LYS A 47 -3.70 1.62 36.52
N ILE A 48 -4.99 1.30 36.59
CA ILE A 48 -6.05 2.26 36.99
C ILE A 48 -5.74 2.85 38.35
N GLY A 49 -5.82 4.18 38.48
CA GLY A 49 -5.51 4.92 39.71
C GLY A 49 -4.02 5.19 39.93
N SER A 50 -3.14 4.62 39.11
CA SER A 50 -1.71 4.91 39.16
C SER A 50 -1.35 6.18 38.38
N LYS A 51 -0.06 6.59 38.45
CA LYS A 51 0.49 7.66 37.62
C LYS A 51 1.68 7.13 36.82
N ILE A 52 1.71 7.42 35.54
CA ILE A 52 2.83 7.13 34.66
C ILE A 52 3.47 8.46 34.26
N GLU A 53 4.73 8.68 34.61
CA GLU A 53 5.45 9.96 34.43
C GLU A 53 4.71 11.19 35.01
N GLY A 54 3.96 11.00 36.10
CA GLY A 54 3.15 12.03 36.72
C GLY A 54 1.77 12.26 36.12
N ILE A 55 1.43 11.57 35.00
CA ILE A 55 0.14 11.63 34.34
C ILE A 55 -0.76 10.54 34.92
N PRO A 56 -2.00 10.86 35.37
CA PRO A 56 -2.91 9.89 35.98
C PRO A 56 -3.41 8.88 34.92
N VAL A 57 -3.56 7.63 35.31
CA VAL A 57 -4.30 6.60 34.59
C VAL A 57 -5.71 6.55 35.17
N LEU A 58 -6.68 7.02 34.41
CA LEU A 58 -8.08 7.00 34.75
C LEU A 58 -8.68 5.60 34.53
N GLY A 59 -9.92 5.40 34.95
CA GLY A 59 -10.62 4.13 34.91
C GLY A 59 -10.77 3.53 33.50
N PRO A 60 -11.55 2.46 33.38
CA PRO A 60 -11.67 1.72 32.16
C PRO A 60 -12.22 2.60 31.01
N ILE A 61 -11.87 2.25 29.79
CA ILE A 61 -12.20 3.02 28.57
C ILE A 61 -13.73 3.20 28.44
N GLN A 62 -14.51 2.19 28.82
CA GLN A 62 -15.97 2.26 28.76
C GLN A 62 -16.59 3.38 29.62
N ASP A 63 -15.87 3.85 30.63
CA ASP A 63 -16.35 4.90 31.56
C ASP A 63 -15.92 6.31 31.11
N VAL A 64 -15.33 6.48 29.95
CA VAL A 64 -14.76 7.75 29.46
C VAL A 64 -15.73 8.93 29.60
N ALA A 65 -17.00 8.76 29.24
CA ALA A 65 -18.03 9.81 29.33
C ALA A 65 -18.29 10.27 30.75
N ARG A 66 -18.07 9.39 31.74
CA ARG A 66 -18.19 9.71 33.19
C ARG A 66 -16.91 10.32 33.74
N LEU A 67 -15.76 9.89 33.26
CA LEU A 67 -14.43 10.27 33.77
C LEU A 67 -13.92 11.59 33.19
N ILE A 68 -14.34 11.94 31.99
CA ILE A 68 -13.83 13.10 31.24
C ILE A 68 -15.02 13.96 30.78
N ARG A 69 -14.99 15.24 31.15
CA ARG A 69 -15.86 16.24 30.54
C ARG A 69 -15.13 16.77 29.28
N VAL A 70 -15.56 16.28 28.12
CA VAL A 70 -14.92 16.62 26.83
C VAL A 70 -15.22 18.05 26.44
N GLU A 71 -14.19 18.82 26.09
CA GLU A 71 -14.27 20.16 25.52
C GLU A 71 -13.99 20.14 24.02
N ALA A 72 -14.44 21.17 23.29
CA ALA A 72 -14.34 21.20 21.82
C ALA A 72 -12.90 21.15 21.25
N ARG A 73 -11.89 21.39 22.07
CA ARG A 73 -10.46 21.36 21.69
C ARG A 73 -9.73 20.13 22.20
N ASP A 74 -10.40 19.23 22.89
CA ASP A 74 -9.79 18.03 23.42
C ASP A 74 -9.52 17.05 22.29
N GLU A 75 -8.32 16.50 22.30
CA GLU A 75 -7.87 15.49 21.36
C GLU A 75 -7.72 14.15 22.08
N LEU A 76 -8.11 13.09 21.40
CA LEU A 76 -7.94 11.73 21.90
C LEU A 76 -7.01 10.97 20.97
N LEU A 77 -5.99 10.30 21.54
CA LEU A 77 -5.06 9.46 20.82
C LEU A 77 -5.19 8.00 21.26
N ILE A 78 -5.55 7.12 20.36
CA ILE A 78 -5.54 5.68 20.57
C ILE A 78 -4.13 5.16 20.33
N ALA A 79 -3.41 4.82 21.41
CA ALA A 79 -2.01 4.39 21.40
C ALA A 79 -1.88 2.90 21.77
N ILE A 80 -2.66 2.05 21.09
CA ILE A 80 -2.64 0.58 21.22
C ILE A 80 -2.29 -0.03 19.86
N PRO A 81 -1.00 -0.12 19.49
CA PRO A 81 -0.57 -0.55 18.14
C PRO A 81 -0.98 -2.00 17.78
N SER A 82 -1.28 -2.84 18.77
CA SER A 82 -1.74 -4.23 18.60
C SER A 82 -3.24 -4.41 18.69
N ILE A 83 -4.01 -3.33 18.65
CA ILE A 83 -5.46 -3.38 18.81
C ILE A 83 -6.11 -4.20 17.69
N LYS A 84 -7.03 -5.08 18.07
CA LYS A 84 -7.88 -5.79 17.11
C LYS A 84 -8.92 -4.85 16.51
N ALA A 85 -9.31 -5.09 15.27
CA ALA A 85 -10.29 -4.23 14.57
C ALA A 85 -11.63 -4.15 15.32
N GLU A 86 -12.09 -5.25 15.90
CA GLU A 86 -13.34 -5.25 16.72
C GLU A 86 -13.21 -4.29 17.91
N ARG A 87 -12.10 -4.38 18.66
CA ARG A 87 -11.87 -3.54 19.83
C ARG A 87 -11.66 -2.07 19.45
N LEU A 88 -11.02 -1.81 18.30
CA LEU A 88 -10.89 -0.44 17.78
C LEU A 88 -12.26 0.17 17.49
N ARG A 89 -13.19 -0.61 16.89
CA ARG A 89 -14.57 -0.16 16.62
C ARG A 89 -15.33 0.16 17.90
N GLU A 90 -15.25 -0.71 18.91
CA GLU A 90 -15.88 -0.50 20.22
C GLU A 90 -15.35 0.79 20.86
N ILE A 91 -14.03 0.95 20.95
CA ILE A 91 -13.40 2.14 21.52
C ILE A 91 -13.83 3.39 20.74
N TYR A 92 -13.82 3.33 19.42
CA TYR A 92 -14.22 4.46 18.58
C TYR A 92 -15.68 4.89 18.86
N ALA A 93 -16.60 3.94 18.97
CA ALA A 93 -17.99 4.23 19.29
C ALA A 93 -18.12 4.89 20.68
N ILE A 94 -17.48 4.34 21.71
CA ILE A 94 -17.49 4.85 23.07
C ILE A 94 -16.97 6.30 23.13
N VAL A 95 -15.84 6.60 22.49
CA VAL A 95 -15.24 7.94 22.56
C VAL A 95 -16.00 8.96 21.69
N LYS A 96 -16.64 8.54 20.61
CA LYS A 96 -17.56 9.39 19.83
C LYS A 96 -18.80 9.76 20.64
N GLU A 97 -19.41 8.80 21.33
CA GLU A 97 -20.56 9.03 22.22
C GLU A 97 -20.20 9.96 23.39
N ALA A 98 -18.96 9.85 23.90
CA ALA A 98 -18.43 10.77 24.91
C ALA A 98 -18.21 12.21 24.42
N GLY A 99 -18.28 12.46 23.09
CA GLY A 99 -18.21 13.80 22.50
C GLY A 99 -16.86 14.18 21.87
N PHE A 100 -15.87 13.29 21.78
CA PHE A 100 -14.62 13.57 21.12
C PHE A 100 -14.82 13.74 19.60
N THR A 101 -14.37 14.88 19.06
CA THR A 101 -14.42 15.19 17.63
C THR A 101 -13.11 14.87 16.92
N THR A 102 -11.98 15.11 17.59
CA THR A 102 -10.63 14.82 17.07
C THR A 102 -10.08 13.56 17.71
N ILE A 103 -10.12 12.45 16.96
CA ILE A 103 -9.62 11.15 17.39
C ILE A 103 -8.47 10.75 16.47
N LYS A 104 -7.28 10.58 17.07
CA LYS A 104 -6.08 10.13 16.39
C LYS A 104 -5.78 8.66 16.71
N LEU A 105 -5.16 7.98 15.78
CA LEU A 105 -4.72 6.59 15.93
C LEU A 105 -3.22 6.53 15.72
N LEU A 106 -2.53 5.88 16.64
CA LEU A 106 -1.16 5.45 16.43
C LEU A 106 -1.18 4.18 15.56
N PRO A 107 -0.47 4.16 14.45
CA PRO A 107 -0.48 3.00 13.56
C PRO A 107 0.03 1.73 14.23
N GLY A 108 -0.27 0.56 13.61
CA GLY A 108 0.05 -0.76 14.15
C GLY A 108 1.54 -1.01 14.32
N ILE A 109 1.90 -2.04 15.10
CA ILE A 109 3.29 -2.40 15.43
C ILE A 109 4.17 -2.62 14.18
N SER A 110 3.59 -3.09 13.08
CA SER A 110 4.30 -3.23 11.79
C SER A 110 4.71 -1.90 11.18
N GLN A 111 4.15 -0.79 11.64
CA GLN A 111 4.47 0.57 11.23
C GLN A 111 5.30 1.32 12.28
N ILE A 112 5.44 0.74 13.48
CA ILE A 112 6.28 1.30 14.53
C ILE A 112 7.72 0.92 14.23
N VAL A 113 8.47 1.92 13.95
CA VAL A 113 9.86 1.89 13.58
C VAL A 113 10.73 1.60 14.81
N ASP A 114 11.67 0.66 14.68
CA ASP A 114 12.65 0.28 15.71
C ASP A 114 12.08 -0.02 17.12
N GLY A 115 10.79 -0.35 17.21
CA GLY A 115 10.09 -0.56 18.47
C GLY A 115 9.71 0.72 19.20
N ASN A 116 9.97 1.89 18.61
CA ASN A 116 9.66 3.20 19.17
C ASN A 116 8.46 3.83 18.45
N ALA A 117 7.43 4.18 19.21
CA ALA A 117 6.29 4.93 18.71
C ALA A 117 6.63 6.42 18.63
N HIS A 118 6.41 7.03 17.47
CA HIS A 118 6.67 8.46 17.27
C HIS A 118 5.36 9.22 17.04
N LEU A 119 5.22 10.40 17.64
CA LEU A 119 4.03 11.24 17.52
C LEU A 119 3.76 11.67 16.07
N VAL A 120 4.80 11.83 15.25
CA VAL A 120 4.66 12.15 13.83
C VAL A 120 3.89 11.08 13.04
N GLN A 121 3.84 9.85 13.56
CA GLN A 121 3.09 8.75 12.97
C GLN A 121 1.60 8.75 13.37
N ALA A 122 1.22 9.51 14.41
CA ALA A 122 -0.17 9.62 14.82
C ALA A 122 -0.97 10.42 13.77
N ARG A 123 -2.06 9.85 13.29
CA ARG A 123 -2.95 10.47 12.31
C ARG A 123 -4.40 10.38 12.74
N GLU A 124 -5.25 11.23 12.19
CA GLU A 124 -6.69 11.09 12.41
C GLU A 124 -7.17 9.70 12.01
N ILE A 125 -8.06 9.14 12.85
CA ILE A 125 -8.67 7.86 12.54
C ILE A 125 -9.56 8.03 11.30
N ASN A 126 -9.34 7.19 10.32
CA ASN A 126 -10.15 7.17 9.12
C ASN A 126 -11.21 6.06 9.29
N PRO A 127 -12.47 6.26 8.86
CA PRO A 127 -13.47 5.20 8.84
C PRO A 127 -13.00 3.88 8.23
N GLN A 128 -12.05 3.94 7.31
CA GLN A 128 -11.39 2.76 6.71
C GLN A 128 -10.61 1.91 7.73
N ASP A 129 -10.07 2.49 8.79
CA ASP A 129 -9.36 1.76 9.85
C ASP A 129 -10.33 0.86 10.62
N LEU A 130 -11.60 1.25 10.67
CA LEU A 130 -12.67 0.50 11.32
C LEU A 130 -13.16 -0.69 10.49
N LEU A 131 -12.94 -0.66 9.18
CA LEU A 131 -13.28 -1.73 8.25
C LEU A 131 -12.16 -2.77 8.10
N GLY A 132 -10.95 -2.42 8.52
CA GLY A 132 -9.77 -3.26 8.42
C GLY A 132 -9.85 -4.53 9.28
N ARG A 133 -9.11 -5.56 8.86
CA ARG A 133 -8.85 -6.74 9.69
C ARG A 133 -7.69 -6.48 10.65
N THR A 134 -7.58 -7.33 11.68
CA THR A 134 -6.50 -7.23 12.66
C THR A 134 -5.14 -7.32 11.99
N PRO A 135 -4.26 -6.32 12.17
CA PRO A 135 -2.92 -6.35 11.59
C PRO A 135 -2.10 -7.55 12.09
N ILE A 136 -1.35 -8.16 11.20
CA ILE A 136 -0.43 -9.26 11.55
C ILE A 136 0.85 -8.67 12.13
N LYS A 137 1.34 -9.28 13.21
CA LYS A 137 2.64 -8.94 13.79
C LYS A 137 3.76 -9.54 12.95
N ILE A 138 4.43 -8.73 12.13
CA ILE A 138 5.62 -9.12 11.38
C ILE A 138 6.82 -8.41 12.01
N SER A 139 7.86 -9.17 12.35
CA SER A 139 9.11 -8.58 12.84
C SER A 139 9.88 -7.98 11.68
N LEU A 140 9.71 -6.70 11.41
CA LEU A 140 10.44 -5.99 10.36
C LEU A 140 11.97 -6.12 10.54
N LYS A 141 12.47 -6.09 11.77
CA LYS A 141 13.89 -6.22 12.07
C LYS A 141 14.51 -7.49 11.46
N ASN A 142 13.83 -8.62 11.57
CA ASN A 142 14.30 -9.89 11.03
C ASN A 142 14.00 -10.00 9.53
N SER A 143 12.78 -9.58 9.11
CA SER A 143 12.35 -9.67 7.72
C SER A 143 13.14 -8.75 6.79
N LEU A 144 13.72 -7.65 7.29
CA LEU A 144 14.51 -6.68 6.53
C LEU A 144 16.03 -6.84 6.68
N ALA A 145 16.50 -7.86 7.40
CA ALA A 145 17.93 -8.08 7.60
C ALA A 145 18.74 -8.13 6.29
N TYR A 146 18.15 -8.66 5.21
CA TYR A 146 18.77 -8.76 3.88
C TYR A 146 18.94 -7.41 3.16
N LEU A 147 18.18 -6.37 3.57
CA LEU A 147 18.26 -5.02 3.01
C LEU A 147 19.04 -4.03 3.89
N ARG A 148 19.51 -4.48 5.07
CA ARG A 148 20.34 -3.64 5.93
C ARG A 148 21.65 -3.28 5.26
N GLY A 149 21.98 -1.99 5.22
CA GLY A 149 23.16 -1.49 4.54
C GLY A 149 23.10 -1.59 3.01
N LYS A 150 21.92 -1.81 2.43
CA LYS A 150 21.71 -1.94 0.98
C LYS A 150 21.15 -0.65 0.37
N ARG A 151 21.32 -0.54 -0.94
CA ARG A 151 20.80 0.52 -1.78
C ARG A 151 19.53 0.01 -2.45
N VAL A 152 18.40 0.60 -2.10
CA VAL A 152 17.08 0.11 -2.52
C VAL A 152 16.40 1.16 -3.39
N LEU A 153 15.97 0.76 -4.58
CA LEU A 153 15.16 1.57 -5.48
C LEU A 153 13.68 1.17 -5.33
N ILE A 154 12.83 2.17 -5.15
CA ILE A 154 11.37 2.02 -5.15
C ILE A 154 10.84 2.83 -6.34
N THR A 155 10.30 2.16 -7.36
CA THR A 155 9.60 2.86 -8.43
C THR A 155 8.14 3.07 -8.04
N GLY A 156 7.56 4.21 -8.42
CA GLY A 156 6.24 4.58 -7.92
C GLY A 156 6.24 4.93 -6.43
N ALA A 157 7.38 5.41 -5.91
CA ALA A 157 7.60 5.70 -4.49
C ALA A 157 6.59 6.69 -3.90
N GLY A 158 6.05 7.60 -4.71
CA GLY A 158 4.98 8.52 -4.29
C GLY A 158 3.57 7.89 -4.23
N GLY A 159 3.40 6.63 -4.68
CA GLY A 159 2.13 5.89 -4.61
C GLY A 159 1.84 5.34 -3.22
N SER A 160 0.63 4.76 -3.02
CA SER A 160 0.22 4.23 -1.71
C SER A 160 1.11 3.08 -1.21
N ILE A 161 1.46 2.14 -2.11
CA ILE A 161 2.35 1.02 -1.77
C ILE A 161 3.79 1.50 -1.69
N GLY A 162 4.27 2.27 -2.68
CA GLY A 162 5.66 2.72 -2.74
C GLY A 162 6.05 3.60 -1.55
N SER A 163 5.17 4.50 -1.11
CA SER A 163 5.43 5.35 0.06
C SER A 163 5.49 4.54 1.36
N GLU A 164 4.65 3.53 1.51
CA GLU A 164 4.69 2.66 2.69
C GLU A 164 5.93 1.76 2.70
N LEU A 165 6.32 1.20 1.55
CA LEU A 165 7.60 0.48 1.43
C LEU A 165 8.79 1.38 1.83
N ALA A 166 8.78 2.66 1.40
CA ALA A 166 9.82 3.61 1.75
C ALA A 166 9.90 3.86 3.27
N ARG A 167 8.76 4.00 3.96
CA ARG A 167 8.71 4.13 5.43
C ARG A 167 9.30 2.92 6.13
N GLN A 168 8.85 1.72 5.73
CA GLN A 168 9.30 0.48 6.34
C GLN A 168 10.79 0.20 6.06
N LEU A 169 11.30 0.53 4.88
CA LEU A 169 12.70 0.39 4.52
C LEU A 169 13.61 1.39 5.23
N LEU A 170 13.13 2.62 5.45
CA LEU A 170 13.84 3.62 6.24
C LEU A 170 14.12 3.07 7.64
N SER A 171 13.13 2.48 8.28
CA SER A 171 13.26 1.84 9.58
C SER A 171 14.03 0.54 9.59
N GLY A 172 14.01 -0.17 8.47
CA GLY A 172 14.70 -1.45 8.31
C GLY A 172 16.22 -1.35 8.19
N GLY A 173 16.79 -0.11 8.13
CA GLY A 173 18.23 0.11 8.09
C GLY A 173 18.83 0.01 6.68
N ALA A 174 18.08 0.29 5.64
CA ALA A 174 18.62 0.51 4.30
C ALA A 174 19.67 1.65 4.32
N GLU A 175 20.77 1.49 3.58
CA GLU A 175 21.80 2.55 3.46
C GLU A 175 21.29 3.71 2.61
N ARG A 176 20.64 3.39 1.47
CA ARG A 176 20.08 4.39 0.56
C ARG A 176 18.72 3.99 0.06
N LEU A 177 17.81 4.95 0.05
CA LEU A 177 16.48 4.84 -0.52
C LEU A 177 16.38 5.77 -1.72
N TYR A 178 16.21 5.18 -2.90
CA TYR A 178 15.95 5.91 -4.13
C TYR A 178 14.44 5.93 -4.37
N LEU A 179 13.86 7.12 -4.33
CA LEU A 179 12.41 7.34 -4.47
C LEU A 179 12.12 7.77 -5.91
N PHE A 180 11.85 6.81 -6.79
CA PHE A 180 11.63 7.10 -8.21
C PHE A 180 10.14 7.21 -8.55
N GLY A 181 9.76 8.22 -9.32
CA GLY A 181 8.41 8.37 -9.87
C GLY A 181 8.28 9.56 -10.81
N HIS A 182 7.24 9.55 -11.65
CA HIS A 182 6.98 10.65 -12.59
C HIS A 182 6.26 11.85 -11.97
N GLY A 183 5.51 11.62 -10.89
CA GLY A 183 4.73 12.68 -10.23
C GLY A 183 5.58 13.46 -9.23
N GLU A 184 6.09 14.62 -9.62
CA GLU A 184 6.93 15.49 -8.79
C GLU A 184 6.34 15.72 -7.40
N ASN A 185 5.08 16.18 -7.32
CA ASN A 185 4.42 16.44 -6.04
C ASN A 185 4.35 15.21 -5.13
N SER A 186 4.09 14.03 -5.68
CA SER A 186 4.00 12.79 -4.89
C SER A 186 5.36 12.33 -4.36
N ILE A 187 6.43 12.55 -5.13
CA ILE A 187 7.81 12.30 -4.70
C ILE A 187 8.22 13.31 -3.64
N TYR A 188 7.91 14.60 -3.82
CA TYR A 188 8.17 15.62 -2.82
C TYR A 188 7.50 15.31 -1.47
N GLN A 189 6.24 14.88 -1.50
CA GLN A 189 5.50 14.56 -0.27
C GLN A 189 6.17 13.42 0.53
N ILE A 190 6.53 12.33 -0.14
CA ILE A 190 7.18 11.21 0.56
C ILE A 190 8.60 11.57 1.00
N ASP A 191 9.40 12.29 0.20
CA ASP A 191 10.72 12.75 0.60
C ASP A 191 10.65 13.61 1.86
N LYS A 192 9.74 14.59 1.90
CA LYS A 192 9.51 15.44 3.06
C LYS A 192 9.11 14.63 4.30
N GLU A 193 8.19 13.69 4.15
CA GLU A 193 7.72 12.84 5.26
C GLU A 193 8.87 11.99 5.83
N LEU A 194 9.67 11.35 4.96
CA LEU A 194 10.79 10.52 5.41
C LEU A 194 11.89 11.36 6.11
N ARG A 195 12.15 12.59 5.66
CA ARG A 195 13.08 13.49 6.35
C ARG A 195 12.58 13.89 7.73
N LEU A 196 11.29 14.16 7.88
CA LEU A 196 10.70 14.40 9.19
C LEU A 196 10.86 13.19 10.12
N LEU A 197 10.68 11.97 9.61
CA LEU A 197 10.95 10.75 10.37
C LEU A 197 12.44 10.64 10.77
N GLN A 198 13.37 11.03 9.88
CA GLN A 198 14.81 11.07 10.20
C GLN A 198 15.14 12.07 11.30
N GLU A 199 14.54 13.25 11.29
CA GLU A 199 14.68 14.26 12.37
C GLU A 199 14.21 13.70 13.72
N GLU A 200 13.30 12.74 13.74
CA GLU A 200 12.84 12.00 14.92
C GLU A 200 13.74 10.79 15.28
N GLY A 201 14.82 10.58 14.55
CA GLY A 201 15.78 9.49 14.80
C GLY A 201 15.48 8.19 14.05
N VAL A 202 14.50 8.19 13.14
CA VAL A 202 14.16 7.01 12.34
C VAL A 202 15.10 6.91 11.15
N GLY A 203 15.94 5.86 11.10
CA GLY A 203 16.82 5.64 9.96
C GLY A 203 17.78 6.80 9.72
N ASP A 204 18.29 7.40 10.78
CA ASP A 204 19.14 8.60 10.80
C ASP A 204 20.37 8.50 9.88
N LYS A 205 20.87 7.28 9.65
CA LYS A 205 22.02 6.98 8.78
C LYS A 205 21.66 6.75 7.32
N ALA A 206 20.39 6.62 6.98
CA ALA A 206 19.95 6.37 5.62
C ALA A 206 20.07 7.63 4.75
N THR A 207 20.52 7.47 3.51
CA THR A 207 20.48 8.55 2.53
C THR A 207 19.19 8.43 1.70
N ILE A 208 18.34 9.44 1.72
CA ILE A 208 17.12 9.51 0.91
C ILE A 208 17.40 10.32 -0.34
N VAL A 209 17.11 9.76 -1.52
CA VAL A 209 17.37 10.38 -2.83
C VAL A 209 16.07 10.38 -3.66
N PRO A 210 15.36 11.52 -3.75
CA PRO A 210 14.22 11.64 -4.64
C PRO A 210 14.68 11.72 -6.10
N ILE A 211 13.96 11.02 -7.00
CA ILE A 211 14.25 10.96 -8.42
C ILE A 211 12.94 11.12 -9.20
N VAL A 212 12.85 12.20 -9.97
CA VAL A 212 11.72 12.41 -10.91
C VAL A 212 12.12 11.89 -12.27
N GLY A 213 11.31 11.00 -12.83
CA GLY A 213 11.57 10.41 -14.15
C GLY A 213 10.47 9.44 -14.56
N GLU A 214 10.50 9.04 -15.84
CA GLU A 214 9.52 8.14 -16.42
C GLU A 214 10.14 6.79 -16.81
N LEU A 215 9.45 5.69 -16.49
CA LEU A 215 9.87 4.33 -16.87
C LEU A 215 9.89 4.15 -18.39
N LYS A 216 9.07 4.92 -19.12
CA LYS A 216 8.98 4.86 -20.58
C LYS A 216 10.25 5.34 -21.28
N ASP A 217 11.01 6.22 -20.63
CA ASP A 217 12.29 6.70 -21.14
C ASP A 217 13.36 5.63 -20.94
N ARG A 218 13.60 4.87 -22.02
CA ARG A 218 14.52 3.73 -22.01
C ARG A 218 15.96 4.16 -21.72
N GLU A 219 16.40 5.23 -22.37
CA GLU A 219 17.80 5.70 -22.23
C GLU A 219 18.04 6.26 -20.85
N TYR A 220 17.08 7.01 -20.31
CA TYR A 220 17.15 7.48 -18.94
C TYR A 220 17.17 6.32 -17.93
N MET A 221 16.33 5.28 -18.14
CA MET A 221 16.32 4.11 -17.26
C MET A 221 17.67 3.37 -17.27
N ARG A 222 18.29 3.16 -18.42
CA ARG A 222 19.63 2.55 -18.51
C ARG A 222 20.67 3.39 -17.79
N TYR A 223 20.68 4.69 -18.03
CA TYR A 223 21.60 5.64 -17.38
C TYR A 223 21.44 5.65 -15.87
N ILE A 224 20.19 5.84 -15.39
CA ILE A 224 19.97 6.04 -13.95
C ILE A 224 20.24 4.76 -13.16
N ILE A 225 19.78 3.59 -13.61
CA ILE A 225 20.04 2.32 -12.94
C ILE A 225 21.54 2.03 -12.86
N GLY A 226 22.29 2.27 -13.94
CA GLY A 226 23.75 2.15 -13.92
C GLY A 226 24.43 3.07 -12.91
N LYS A 227 23.92 4.30 -12.75
CA LYS A 227 24.46 5.29 -11.81
C LYS A 227 24.14 4.97 -10.35
N LEU A 228 22.91 4.49 -10.08
CA LEU A 228 22.44 4.22 -8.71
C LEU A 228 23.11 3.01 -8.08
N ARG A 229 23.51 2.02 -8.88
CA ARG A 229 24.10 0.74 -8.40
C ARG A 229 23.27 0.13 -7.27
N CYS A 230 21.96 0.09 -7.46
CA CYS A 230 21.05 -0.45 -6.44
C CYS A 230 21.20 -1.96 -6.29
N ASP A 231 21.09 -2.45 -5.06
CA ASP A 231 21.14 -3.88 -4.73
C ASP A 231 19.77 -4.54 -4.95
N ALA A 232 18.69 -3.79 -4.67
CA ALA A 232 17.32 -4.26 -4.76
C ALA A 232 16.39 -3.21 -5.39
N VAL A 233 15.39 -3.69 -6.13
CA VAL A 233 14.34 -2.88 -6.74
C VAL A 233 12.97 -3.41 -6.33
N PHE A 234 12.12 -2.54 -5.77
CA PHE A 234 10.70 -2.78 -5.57
C PHE A 234 9.92 -1.99 -6.61
N HIS A 235 9.31 -2.71 -7.55
CA HIS A 235 8.63 -2.11 -8.68
C HIS A 235 7.12 -2.00 -8.40
N THR A 236 6.69 -0.80 -7.97
CA THR A 236 5.28 -0.49 -7.66
C THR A 236 4.63 0.47 -8.65
N ALA A 237 5.41 1.05 -9.56
CA ALA A 237 4.90 2.02 -10.53
C ALA A 237 4.01 1.33 -11.56
N ALA A 238 2.76 1.79 -11.66
CA ALA A 238 1.81 1.34 -12.68
C ALA A 238 0.62 2.30 -12.78
N TYR A 239 0.01 2.42 -13.94
CA TYR A 239 -1.36 2.91 -14.10
C TYR A 239 -2.31 1.78 -13.67
N LYS A 240 -3.33 2.08 -12.84
CA LYS A 240 -4.15 1.04 -12.19
C LYS A 240 -5.67 1.18 -12.34
N HIS A 241 -6.16 2.37 -12.69
CA HIS A 241 -7.59 2.66 -12.75
C HIS A 241 -8.23 2.01 -13.99
N VAL A 242 -8.93 0.88 -13.80
CA VAL A 242 -9.46 0.06 -14.89
C VAL A 242 -10.28 0.86 -15.89
N PRO A 243 -11.36 1.60 -15.52
CA PRO A 243 -12.15 2.34 -16.50
C PRO A 243 -11.35 3.39 -17.29
N LEU A 244 -10.40 4.06 -16.61
CA LEU A 244 -9.56 5.05 -17.28
C LEU A 244 -8.59 4.40 -18.26
N MET A 245 -8.09 3.20 -17.93
CA MET A 245 -7.15 2.49 -18.80
C MET A 245 -7.85 1.79 -19.97
N GLU A 246 -9.12 1.40 -19.83
CA GLU A 246 -9.96 0.96 -20.95
C GLU A 246 -10.14 2.09 -21.99
N ALA A 247 -10.31 3.34 -21.53
CA ALA A 247 -10.34 4.50 -22.41
C ALA A 247 -8.95 4.88 -23.01
N ASN A 248 -7.85 4.47 -22.37
CA ASN A 248 -6.48 4.80 -22.74
C ASN A 248 -5.57 3.56 -22.85
N PRO A 249 -5.92 2.59 -23.73
CA PRO A 249 -5.25 1.29 -23.79
C PRO A 249 -3.78 1.37 -24.17
N VAL A 250 -3.41 2.28 -25.08
CA VAL A 250 -2.01 2.45 -25.48
C VAL A 250 -1.17 2.99 -24.31
N ALA A 251 -1.71 3.95 -23.55
CA ALA A 251 -0.97 4.54 -22.45
C ALA A 251 -0.64 3.53 -21.33
N VAL A 252 -1.57 2.60 -21.03
CA VAL A 252 -1.31 1.57 -20.02
C VAL A 252 -0.30 0.53 -20.49
N ILE A 253 -0.33 0.12 -21.75
CA ILE A 253 0.67 -0.83 -22.30
C ILE A 253 2.04 -0.16 -22.40
N GLU A 254 2.10 1.07 -22.92
CA GLU A 254 3.35 1.85 -22.95
C GLU A 254 3.99 1.98 -21.56
N ASN A 255 3.22 2.41 -20.56
CA ASN A 255 3.74 2.64 -19.22
C ASN A 255 4.00 1.34 -18.44
N ASN A 256 3.00 0.46 -18.37
CA ASN A 256 3.09 -0.73 -17.52
C ASN A 256 3.96 -1.82 -18.15
N VAL A 257 3.84 -2.05 -19.47
CA VAL A 257 4.59 -3.14 -20.13
C VAL A 257 5.97 -2.66 -20.58
N PHE A 258 6.04 -1.64 -21.46
CA PHE A 258 7.33 -1.18 -21.95
C PHE A 258 8.16 -0.45 -20.90
N GLY A 259 7.51 0.30 -19.99
CA GLY A 259 8.20 0.89 -18.84
C GLY A 259 8.81 -0.17 -17.91
N THR A 260 8.08 -1.26 -17.60
CA THR A 260 8.61 -2.39 -16.83
C THR A 260 9.72 -3.11 -17.57
N LYS A 261 9.59 -3.30 -18.90
CA LYS A 261 10.62 -3.90 -19.73
C LYS A 261 11.92 -3.10 -19.68
N ASN A 262 11.85 -1.79 -19.84
CA ASN A 262 13.02 -0.89 -19.76
C ASN A 262 13.72 -1.01 -18.40
N LEU A 263 12.96 -1.04 -17.33
CA LEU A 263 13.50 -1.22 -15.98
C LEU A 263 14.15 -2.59 -15.80
N LEU A 264 13.51 -3.69 -16.22
CA LEU A 264 14.04 -5.05 -16.12
C LEU A 264 15.35 -5.19 -16.92
N ASP A 265 15.37 -4.71 -18.18
CA ASP A 265 16.56 -4.74 -19.01
C ASP A 265 17.72 -3.97 -18.35
N ALA A 266 17.47 -2.76 -17.85
CA ALA A 266 18.47 -1.97 -17.14
C ALA A 266 18.97 -2.66 -15.85
N CYS A 267 18.07 -3.32 -15.09
CA CYS A 267 18.45 -4.07 -13.90
C CYS A 267 19.34 -5.27 -14.22
N ILE A 268 19.02 -6.03 -15.27
CA ILE A 268 19.83 -7.16 -15.73
C ILE A 268 21.20 -6.68 -16.24
N GLU A 269 21.22 -5.61 -17.04
CA GLU A 269 22.48 -5.05 -17.55
C GLU A 269 23.44 -4.65 -16.45
N ASN A 270 22.92 -4.06 -15.36
CA ASN A 270 23.69 -3.51 -14.26
C ASN A 270 23.82 -4.43 -13.03
N GLY A 271 23.40 -5.69 -13.12
CA GLY A 271 23.60 -6.68 -12.07
C GLY A 271 22.83 -6.42 -10.78
N VAL A 272 21.63 -5.86 -10.88
CA VAL A 272 20.73 -5.74 -9.73
C VAL A 272 20.41 -7.13 -9.20
N LYS A 273 20.68 -7.37 -7.92
CA LYS A 273 20.58 -8.71 -7.35
C LYS A 273 19.14 -9.13 -7.06
N ARG A 274 18.29 -8.18 -6.71
CA ARG A 274 16.93 -8.47 -6.25
C ARG A 274 15.90 -7.56 -6.91
N PHE A 275 14.88 -8.18 -7.52
CA PHE A 275 13.78 -7.46 -8.16
C PHE A 275 12.44 -8.03 -7.71
N VAL A 276 11.57 -7.18 -7.16
CA VAL A 276 10.24 -7.56 -6.69
C VAL A 276 9.20 -6.72 -7.41
N LEU A 277 8.42 -7.36 -8.28
CA LEU A 277 7.27 -6.72 -8.93
C LEU A 277 6.03 -6.83 -8.05
N ILE A 278 5.33 -5.72 -7.85
CA ILE A 278 3.98 -5.73 -7.27
C ILE A 278 2.97 -6.08 -8.35
N SER A 279 2.27 -7.22 -8.18
CA SER A 279 1.20 -7.67 -9.05
C SER A 279 -0.18 -7.60 -8.36
N THR A 280 -1.21 -8.12 -9.00
CA THR A 280 -2.60 -7.97 -8.60
C THR A 280 -3.43 -9.19 -9.01
N ASP A 281 -4.55 -9.44 -8.33
CA ASP A 281 -5.62 -10.37 -8.69
C ASP A 281 -6.11 -10.18 -10.15
N LYS A 282 -6.09 -8.94 -10.65
CA LYS A 282 -6.54 -8.60 -12.01
C LYS A 282 -5.63 -9.10 -13.13
N ALA A 283 -4.43 -9.61 -12.80
CA ALA A 283 -3.56 -10.30 -13.73
C ALA A 283 -4.04 -11.72 -14.07
N VAL A 284 -4.96 -12.27 -13.25
CA VAL A 284 -5.48 -13.64 -13.41
C VAL A 284 -6.64 -13.64 -14.39
N ASN A 285 -6.52 -14.43 -15.47
CA ASN A 285 -7.54 -14.50 -16.54
C ASN A 285 -8.10 -13.11 -16.87
N PRO A 286 -7.27 -12.14 -17.28
CA PRO A 286 -7.64 -10.74 -17.29
C PRO A 286 -8.77 -10.41 -18.26
N VAL A 287 -9.74 -9.60 -17.81
CA VAL A 287 -10.86 -9.08 -18.61
C VAL A 287 -10.73 -7.60 -18.94
N SER A 288 -9.59 -7.00 -18.54
CA SER A 288 -9.27 -5.61 -18.80
C SER A 288 -7.85 -5.45 -19.38
N ILE A 289 -7.62 -4.39 -20.13
CA ILE A 289 -6.29 -4.10 -20.68
C ILE A 289 -5.28 -3.83 -19.56
N TYR A 290 -5.73 -3.20 -18.47
CA TYR A 290 -4.90 -3.10 -17.25
C TYR A 290 -4.50 -4.49 -16.73
N GLY A 291 -5.44 -5.41 -16.60
CA GLY A 291 -5.17 -6.79 -16.16
C GLY A 291 -4.16 -7.49 -17.09
N VAL A 292 -4.36 -7.38 -18.42
CA VAL A 292 -3.39 -7.91 -19.40
C VAL A 292 -2.01 -7.29 -19.22
N SER A 293 -1.92 -5.98 -18.97
CA SER A 293 -0.62 -5.32 -18.72
C SER A 293 0.10 -5.92 -17.51
N LYS A 294 -0.62 -6.26 -16.46
CA LYS A 294 -0.05 -6.87 -15.25
C LYS A 294 0.32 -8.34 -15.48
N MET A 295 -0.51 -9.11 -16.19
CA MET A 295 -0.18 -10.48 -16.62
C MET A 295 1.11 -10.50 -17.45
N LEU A 296 1.27 -9.57 -18.39
CA LEU A 296 2.50 -9.45 -19.18
C LEU A 296 3.72 -9.10 -18.32
N ASN A 297 3.54 -8.24 -17.31
CA ASN A 297 4.61 -7.91 -16.37
C ASN A 297 5.05 -9.14 -15.56
N GLU A 298 4.13 -9.97 -15.09
CA GLU A 298 4.46 -11.24 -14.43
C GLU A 298 5.30 -12.13 -15.34
N LYS A 299 4.88 -12.32 -16.60
CA LYS A 299 5.64 -13.10 -17.60
C LYS A 299 7.03 -12.51 -17.88
N MET A 300 7.13 -11.18 -17.98
CA MET A 300 8.43 -10.51 -18.19
C MET A 300 9.38 -10.68 -17.01
N VAL A 301 8.87 -10.73 -15.77
CA VAL A 301 9.69 -11.01 -14.58
C VAL A 301 10.22 -12.43 -14.60
N LEU A 302 9.42 -13.41 -15.02
CA LEU A 302 9.87 -14.81 -15.17
C LEU A 302 10.95 -14.93 -16.27
N ASP A 303 10.77 -14.23 -17.40
CA ASP A 303 11.81 -14.13 -18.45
C ASP A 303 13.10 -13.50 -17.91
N ALA A 304 12.96 -12.39 -17.19
CA ALA A 304 14.09 -11.71 -16.58
C ALA A 304 14.85 -12.60 -15.58
N ALA A 305 14.13 -13.40 -14.80
CA ALA A 305 14.73 -14.38 -13.88
C ALA A 305 15.55 -15.44 -14.63
N ALA A 306 15.06 -15.95 -15.74
CA ALA A 306 15.80 -16.88 -16.60
C ALA A 306 17.06 -16.21 -17.18
N ARG A 307 16.94 -15.01 -17.73
CA ARG A 307 18.07 -14.23 -18.31
C ARG A 307 19.14 -13.90 -17.26
N VAL A 308 18.76 -13.57 -16.05
CA VAL A 308 19.69 -13.32 -14.94
C VAL A 308 20.43 -14.61 -14.56
N LYS A 309 19.73 -15.75 -14.51
CA LYS A 309 20.34 -17.06 -14.26
C LYS A 309 21.33 -17.43 -15.35
N GLU A 310 20.97 -17.23 -16.63
CA GLU A 310 21.84 -17.45 -17.78
C GLU A 310 23.09 -16.56 -17.73
N LYS A 311 22.94 -15.28 -17.40
CA LYS A 311 24.03 -14.30 -17.44
C LYS A 311 24.99 -14.40 -16.26
N TYR A 312 24.47 -14.62 -15.04
CA TYR A 312 25.26 -14.52 -13.81
C TYR A 312 25.48 -15.84 -13.10
N GLY A 313 24.60 -16.83 -13.27
CA GLY A 313 24.72 -18.18 -12.69
C GLY A 313 24.74 -18.23 -11.15
N SER A 314 24.49 -17.12 -10.46
CA SER A 314 24.62 -17.01 -9.01
C SER A 314 23.27 -17.11 -8.30
N PRO A 315 23.16 -17.82 -7.17
CA PRO A 315 21.96 -17.88 -6.36
C PRO A 315 21.64 -16.56 -5.64
N ASP A 316 22.54 -15.58 -5.65
CA ASP A 316 22.34 -14.25 -5.06
C ASP A 316 21.28 -13.43 -5.79
N TYR A 317 20.98 -13.80 -7.04
CA TYR A 317 19.97 -13.10 -7.82
C TYR A 317 18.59 -13.69 -7.59
N ALA A 318 17.60 -12.82 -7.41
CA ALA A 318 16.20 -13.23 -7.21
C ALA A 318 15.26 -12.20 -7.85
N TYR A 319 14.68 -12.56 -8.97
CA TYR A 319 13.65 -11.81 -9.69
C TYR A 319 12.33 -12.52 -9.50
N MET A 320 11.33 -11.82 -8.95
CA MET A 320 10.06 -12.40 -8.55
C MET A 320 8.93 -11.40 -8.65
N PHE A 321 7.70 -11.89 -8.59
CA PHE A 321 6.54 -11.05 -8.37
C PHE A 321 5.71 -11.51 -7.17
N VAL A 322 4.96 -10.56 -6.60
CA VAL A 322 4.05 -10.79 -5.49
C VAL A 322 2.67 -10.33 -5.90
N ARG A 323 1.70 -11.25 -5.93
CA ARG A 323 0.30 -11.02 -6.26
C ARG A 323 -0.52 -10.85 -4.99
N PHE A 324 -1.39 -9.87 -4.97
CA PHE A 324 -2.40 -9.68 -3.94
C PHE A 324 -3.60 -8.89 -4.47
N GLY A 325 -4.71 -8.90 -3.74
CA GLY A 325 -5.94 -8.21 -4.10
C GLY A 325 -5.91 -6.72 -3.76
N ASN A 326 -7.09 -6.17 -3.38
CA ASN A 326 -7.17 -4.75 -3.09
C ASN A 326 -6.52 -4.40 -1.75
N VAL A 327 -6.04 -3.17 -1.64
CA VAL A 327 -5.55 -2.62 -0.38
C VAL A 327 -6.45 -1.48 0.11
N LEU A 328 -6.77 -1.52 1.40
CA LEU A 328 -7.64 -0.53 2.04
C LEU A 328 -6.99 0.86 2.00
N GLY A 329 -7.78 1.88 1.67
CA GLY A 329 -7.34 3.26 1.74
C GLY A 329 -6.33 3.70 0.68
N SER A 330 -6.07 2.90 -0.35
CA SER A 330 -5.21 3.33 -1.45
C SER A 330 -5.83 4.49 -2.24
N ARG A 331 -4.99 5.41 -2.70
CA ARG A 331 -5.44 6.57 -3.49
C ARG A 331 -6.28 6.16 -4.68
N GLY A 332 -7.46 6.81 -4.84
CA GLY A 332 -8.42 6.51 -5.89
C GLY A 332 -9.08 5.13 -5.79
N SER A 333 -9.04 4.47 -4.63
CA SER A 333 -9.82 3.26 -4.35
C SER A 333 -11.24 3.61 -3.89
N ILE A 334 -12.05 2.57 -3.74
CA ILE A 334 -13.48 2.71 -3.45
C ILE A 334 -13.77 3.39 -2.10
N PHE A 335 -12.97 3.16 -1.08
CA PHE A 335 -13.23 3.71 0.26
C PHE A 335 -13.05 5.22 0.35
N PRO A 336 -11.98 5.85 -0.14
CA PRO A 336 -11.90 7.31 -0.23
C PRO A 336 -13.06 7.93 -1.00
N LEU A 337 -13.53 7.27 -2.07
CA LEU A 337 -14.69 7.72 -2.83
C LEU A 337 -15.96 7.67 -1.97
N PHE A 338 -16.22 6.58 -1.27
CA PHE A 338 -17.37 6.45 -0.38
C PHE A 338 -17.36 7.52 0.72
N VAL A 339 -16.21 7.75 1.37
CA VAL A 339 -16.06 8.80 2.39
C VAL A 339 -16.39 10.17 1.80
N GLU A 340 -15.91 10.48 0.59
CA GLU A 340 -16.21 11.74 -0.09
C GLU A 340 -17.70 11.87 -0.41
N GLN A 341 -18.34 10.80 -0.92
CA GLN A 341 -19.76 10.79 -1.24
C GLN A 341 -20.62 10.95 0.03
N VAL A 342 -20.30 10.26 1.13
CA VAL A 342 -21.00 10.43 2.41
C VAL A 342 -20.88 11.87 2.92
N LYS A 343 -19.68 12.48 2.87
CA LYS A 343 -19.46 13.89 3.27
C LYS A 343 -20.28 14.88 2.45
N LYS A 344 -20.62 14.53 1.20
CA LYS A 344 -21.47 15.34 0.31
C LYS A 344 -22.98 15.08 0.49
N GLY A 345 -23.38 14.15 1.36
CA GLY A 345 -24.78 13.77 1.57
C GLY A 345 -25.28 12.66 0.62
N GLY A 346 -24.37 11.97 -0.04
CA GLY A 346 -24.66 10.88 -0.96
C GLY A 346 -24.95 11.33 -2.42
N PRO A 347 -25.42 10.42 -3.29
CA PRO A 347 -25.52 8.99 -3.04
C PRO A 347 -24.13 8.32 -2.97
N VAL A 348 -24.04 7.22 -2.20
CA VAL A 348 -22.91 6.31 -2.28
C VAL A 348 -23.13 5.37 -3.45
N THR A 349 -22.21 5.36 -4.41
CA THR A 349 -22.36 4.58 -5.65
C THR A 349 -21.69 3.22 -5.56
N VAL A 350 -22.45 2.14 -5.73
CA VAL A 350 -21.98 0.74 -5.74
C VAL A 350 -22.25 0.13 -7.11
N THR A 351 -21.29 -0.58 -7.67
CA THR A 351 -21.41 -1.15 -9.03
C THR A 351 -22.38 -2.33 -9.10
N SER A 352 -22.46 -3.18 -8.08
CA SER A 352 -23.40 -4.28 -7.98
C SER A 352 -23.59 -4.70 -6.52
N PRO A 353 -24.78 -5.18 -6.13
CA PRO A 353 -25.01 -5.75 -4.80
C PRO A 353 -24.14 -6.98 -4.52
N ASP A 354 -23.79 -7.74 -5.57
CA ASP A 354 -23.05 -8.99 -5.48
C ASP A 354 -21.54 -8.79 -5.64
N MET A 355 -21.06 -7.53 -5.64
CA MET A 355 -19.63 -7.22 -5.80
C MET A 355 -18.83 -7.66 -4.58
N MET A 356 -17.91 -8.60 -4.80
CA MET A 356 -16.99 -9.11 -3.77
C MET A 356 -15.56 -8.68 -4.04
N ARG A 357 -14.80 -8.34 -2.99
CA ARG A 357 -13.39 -8.00 -3.10
C ARG A 357 -12.60 -8.49 -1.89
N PHE A 358 -11.36 -8.92 -2.17
CA PHE A 358 -10.38 -9.15 -1.12
C PHE A 358 -9.76 -7.82 -0.69
N PHE A 359 -9.55 -7.65 0.61
CA PHE A 359 -8.88 -6.48 1.15
C PHE A 359 -7.79 -6.83 2.17
N MET A 360 -6.71 -6.07 2.10
CA MET A 360 -5.62 -6.08 3.06
C MET A 360 -5.25 -4.64 3.42
N THR A 361 -4.68 -4.40 4.58
CA THR A 361 -4.16 -3.07 4.89
C THR A 361 -2.87 -2.80 4.11
N ILE A 362 -2.60 -1.54 3.75
CA ILE A 362 -1.37 -1.17 3.03
C ILE A 362 -0.12 -1.57 3.81
N PRO A 363 -0.02 -1.32 5.13
CA PRO A 363 1.16 -1.74 5.90
C PRO A 363 1.36 -3.25 5.94
N GLU A 364 0.28 -4.02 6.09
CA GLU A 364 0.33 -5.48 6.07
C GLU A 364 0.87 -5.98 4.73
N ALA A 365 0.28 -5.51 3.62
CA ALA A 365 0.72 -5.87 2.27
C ALA A 365 2.21 -5.55 2.05
N CYS A 366 2.64 -4.34 2.43
CA CYS A 366 4.03 -3.92 2.28
C CYS A 366 5.00 -4.75 3.13
N SER A 367 4.64 -5.05 4.38
CA SER A 367 5.46 -5.89 5.25
C SER A 367 5.63 -7.31 4.68
N LEU A 368 4.55 -7.90 4.13
CA LEU A 368 4.60 -9.22 3.49
C LEU A 368 5.40 -9.18 2.18
N VAL A 369 5.27 -8.11 1.38
CA VAL A 369 6.09 -7.90 0.16
C VAL A 369 7.57 -7.81 0.50
N LEU A 370 7.93 -7.05 1.51
CA LEU A 370 9.32 -6.93 1.96
C LEU A 370 9.86 -8.27 2.47
N GLN A 371 9.06 -9.00 3.23
CA GLN A 371 9.43 -10.34 3.70
C GLN A 371 9.61 -11.31 2.52
N THR A 372 8.68 -11.31 1.56
CA THR A 372 8.80 -12.12 0.33
C THR A 372 10.06 -11.77 -0.43
N GLY A 373 10.39 -10.47 -0.54
CA GLY A 373 11.63 -10.01 -1.14
C GLY A 373 12.88 -10.60 -0.48
N GLY A 374 12.84 -10.94 0.82
CA GLY A 374 13.95 -11.56 1.55
C GLY A 374 14.10 -13.05 1.31
N VAL A 375 12.99 -13.77 1.35
CA VAL A 375 12.96 -15.24 1.28
C VAL A 375 12.73 -15.76 -0.14
N GLY A 376 12.38 -14.88 -1.06
CA GLY A 376 12.01 -15.25 -2.42
C GLY A 376 13.18 -15.80 -3.23
N ILE A 377 12.86 -16.77 -4.07
CA ILE A 377 13.78 -17.50 -4.94
C ILE A 377 13.62 -16.97 -6.37
N ASN A 378 14.70 -16.99 -7.13
CA ASN A 378 14.71 -16.54 -8.52
C ASN A 378 13.68 -17.29 -9.40
N GLY A 379 12.84 -16.55 -10.10
CA GLY A 379 11.81 -17.14 -10.97
C GLY A 379 10.60 -17.69 -10.24
N GLN A 380 10.52 -17.54 -8.92
CA GLN A 380 9.38 -17.99 -8.12
C GLN A 380 8.34 -16.86 -8.01
N SER A 381 7.08 -17.24 -8.14
CA SER A 381 5.92 -16.35 -7.94
C SER A 381 5.33 -16.52 -6.55
N TYR A 382 4.77 -15.45 -6.01
CA TYR A 382 4.17 -15.46 -4.67
C TYR A 382 2.79 -14.83 -4.68
N LEU A 383 1.91 -15.35 -3.82
CA LEU A 383 0.57 -14.85 -3.53
C LEU A 383 0.47 -14.54 -2.05
N LEU A 384 -0.04 -13.37 -1.70
CA LEU A 384 -0.37 -13.07 -0.30
C LEU A 384 -1.75 -13.64 0.04
N ASP A 385 -1.84 -14.31 1.19
CA ASP A 385 -3.12 -14.81 1.70
C ASP A 385 -4.05 -13.65 2.07
N MET A 386 -5.02 -13.42 1.23
CA MET A 386 -5.98 -12.31 1.38
C MET A 386 -7.10 -12.59 2.39
N GLY A 387 -7.21 -13.83 2.92
CA GLY A 387 -8.36 -14.26 3.73
C GLY A 387 -9.64 -14.32 2.90
N GLU A 388 -10.78 -14.00 3.52
CA GLU A 388 -12.09 -14.05 2.88
C GLU A 388 -12.42 -12.75 2.12
N PRO A 389 -13.11 -12.83 0.98
CA PRO A 389 -13.58 -11.64 0.30
C PRO A 389 -14.76 -11.01 1.05
N VAL A 390 -14.92 -9.71 0.91
CA VAL A 390 -16.01 -8.95 1.55
C VAL A 390 -16.94 -8.34 0.51
N ASN A 391 -18.22 -8.27 0.85
CA ASN A 391 -19.23 -7.64 0.01
C ASN A 391 -19.12 -6.11 0.05
N ILE A 392 -19.06 -5.46 -1.12
CA ILE A 392 -18.85 -4.02 -1.24
C ILE A 392 -20.06 -3.22 -0.75
N LEU A 393 -21.29 -3.68 -1.01
CA LEU A 393 -22.51 -3.01 -0.55
C LEU A 393 -22.58 -2.99 0.98
N GLU A 394 -22.34 -4.14 1.62
CA GLU A 394 -22.33 -4.22 3.08
C GLU A 394 -21.22 -3.37 3.69
N THR A 395 -20.08 -3.31 3.01
CA THR A 395 -18.97 -2.44 3.44
C THR A 395 -19.34 -0.95 3.32
N ALA A 396 -20.06 -0.55 2.27
CA ALA A 396 -20.59 0.81 2.13
C ALA A 396 -21.57 1.15 3.27
N ARG A 397 -22.49 0.24 3.58
CA ARG A 397 -23.45 0.41 4.71
C ARG A 397 -22.73 0.57 6.05
N GLN A 398 -21.73 -0.25 6.32
CA GLN A 398 -20.93 -0.14 7.54
C GLN A 398 -20.18 1.20 7.61
N LEU A 399 -19.59 1.64 6.50
CA LEU A 399 -18.89 2.91 6.43
C LEU A 399 -19.81 4.10 6.73
N ILE A 400 -21.01 4.11 6.16
CA ILE A 400 -22.03 5.14 6.42
C ILE A 400 -22.36 5.20 7.91
N ARG A 401 -22.58 4.03 8.55
CA ARG A 401 -22.84 3.95 10.01
C ARG A 401 -21.66 4.47 10.82
N TYR A 402 -20.42 4.11 10.48
CA TYR A 402 -19.24 4.63 11.17
C TYR A 402 -19.06 6.14 11.03
N MET A 403 -19.60 6.73 9.97
CA MET A 403 -19.62 8.18 9.81
C MET A 403 -20.79 8.87 10.55
N GLY A 404 -21.65 8.11 11.24
CA GLY A 404 -22.74 8.62 12.06
C GLY A 404 -24.07 8.81 11.35
N TYR A 405 -24.24 8.15 10.18
CA TYR A 405 -25.46 8.22 9.38
C TYR A 405 -26.13 6.86 9.25
N GLU A 406 -27.43 6.85 9.00
CA GLU A 406 -28.18 5.61 8.70
C GLU A 406 -28.21 5.37 7.20
N PRO A 407 -27.74 4.20 6.72
CA PRO A 407 -27.78 3.87 5.28
C PRO A 407 -29.20 3.92 4.72
N GLU A 408 -29.34 4.41 3.51
CA GLU A 408 -30.59 4.52 2.74
C GLU A 408 -31.61 5.49 3.33
N LYS A 409 -31.49 5.87 4.58
CA LYS A 409 -32.33 6.87 5.23
C LYS A 409 -31.71 8.28 5.18
N ASP A 410 -30.47 8.40 5.68
CA ASP A 410 -29.73 9.67 5.70
C ASP A 410 -28.82 9.81 4.49
N ILE A 411 -28.23 8.69 4.04
CA ILE A 411 -27.34 8.62 2.89
C ILE A 411 -27.86 7.57 1.93
N PRO A 412 -28.38 7.94 0.75
CA PRO A 412 -28.84 6.98 -0.26
C PRO A 412 -27.67 6.19 -0.85
N ILE A 413 -27.95 4.95 -1.25
CA ILE A 413 -27.03 4.08 -1.98
C ILE A 413 -27.59 3.84 -3.38
N GLU A 414 -26.79 4.07 -4.40
CA GLU A 414 -27.18 3.90 -5.81
C GLU A 414 -26.39 2.77 -6.46
N ILE A 415 -27.08 1.84 -7.12
CA ILE A 415 -26.47 0.78 -7.90
C ILE A 415 -26.27 1.27 -9.34
N ILE A 416 -25.02 1.45 -9.75
CA ILE A 416 -24.65 2.09 -11.04
C ILE A 416 -24.31 1.09 -12.16
N GLY A 417 -24.35 -0.22 -11.90
CA GLY A 417 -23.99 -1.27 -12.86
C GLY A 417 -22.47 -1.55 -12.92
N VAL A 418 -22.13 -2.74 -13.41
CA VAL A 418 -20.74 -3.17 -13.59
C VAL A 418 -20.12 -2.41 -14.76
N ARG A 419 -18.93 -1.85 -14.57
CA ARG A 419 -18.23 -1.06 -15.59
C ARG A 419 -17.41 -1.95 -16.51
N PRO A 420 -17.12 -1.52 -17.75
CA PRO A 420 -16.24 -2.27 -18.67
C PRO A 420 -14.89 -2.62 -18.02
N GLY A 421 -14.50 -3.89 -18.15
CA GLY A 421 -13.24 -4.41 -17.59
C GLY A 421 -13.29 -4.74 -16.09
N GLU A 422 -14.45 -4.64 -15.43
CA GLU A 422 -14.65 -5.07 -14.05
C GLU A 422 -15.38 -6.41 -13.97
N ARG A 423 -15.17 -7.15 -12.88
CA ARG A 423 -15.84 -8.41 -12.55
C ARG A 423 -16.55 -8.29 -11.20
N LEU A 424 -17.57 -9.14 -10.98
CA LEU A 424 -18.19 -9.28 -9.64
C LEU A 424 -17.21 -9.83 -8.63
N GLU A 425 -16.40 -10.82 -9.01
CA GLU A 425 -15.34 -11.40 -8.19
C GLU A 425 -14.03 -11.45 -8.96
N GLU A 426 -12.90 -11.20 -8.27
CA GLU A 426 -11.55 -11.28 -8.82
C GLU A 426 -10.87 -12.56 -8.31
N PRO A 427 -10.51 -13.50 -9.20
CA PRO A 427 -9.80 -14.70 -8.77
C PRO A 427 -8.37 -14.39 -8.36
N LEU A 428 -7.84 -15.11 -7.37
CA LEU A 428 -6.43 -15.00 -6.94
C LEU A 428 -5.51 -15.93 -7.73
N THR A 429 -6.07 -17.02 -8.28
CA THR A 429 -5.36 -18.03 -9.08
C THR A 429 -6.18 -18.40 -10.31
N SER A 430 -5.52 -18.82 -11.39
CA SER A 430 -6.15 -19.43 -12.56
C SER A 430 -6.35 -20.94 -12.36
N GLU A 431 -7.04 -21.61 -13.30
CA GLU A 431 -7.25 -23.05 -13.26
C GLU A 431 -5.94 -23.87 -13.35
N THR A 432 -4.91 -23.32 -13.96
CA THR A 432 -3.59 -23.97 -14.07
C THR A 432 -2.67 -23.66 -12.91
N GLU A 433 -3.02 -22.68 -12.07
CA GLU A 433 -2.24 -22.27 -10.91
C GLU A 433 -2.72 -22.98 -9.65
N TYR A 434 -1.78 -23.24 -8.73
CA TYR A 434 -2.04 -23.73 -7.38
C TYR A 434 -1.06 -23.11 -6.40
N THR A 435 -1.42 -23.12 -5.12
CA THR A 435 -0.60 -22.51 -4.08
C THR A 435 -0.01 -23.57 -3.14
N GLU A 436 1.20 -23.33 -2.68
CA GLU A 436 1.89 -24.11 -1.65
C GLU A 436 2.22 -23.19 -0.47
N PRO A 437 2.13 -23.67 0.77
CA PRO A 437 2.54 -22.90 1.93
C PRO A 437 4.05 -22.61 1.90
N THR A 438 4.45 -21.52 2.53
CA THR A 438 5.86 -21.23 2.85
C THR A 438 6.06 -21.28 4.37
N ASP A 439 7.31 -21.18 4.82
CA ASP A 439 7.62 -21.06 6.26
C ASP A 439 7.09 -19.77 6.88
N TYR A 440 6.56 -18.87 6.07
CA TYR A 440 6.04 -17.58 6.49
C TYR A 440 4.51 -17.55 6.38
N PRO A 441 3.81 -17.37 7.50
CA PRO A 441 2.36 -17.22 7.48
C PRO A 441 1.94 -16.08 6.53
N LYS A 442 0.88 -16.31 5.74
CA LYS A 442 0.33 -15.35 4.78
C LYS A 442 1.15 -15.13 3.50
N ILE A 443 2.24 -15.86 3.28
CA ILE A 443 2.96 -15.88 2.01
C ILE A 443 2.83 -17.27 1.42
N LEU A 444 2.18 -17.38 0.29
CA LEU A 444 2.01 -18.63 -0.44
C LEU A 444 2.92 -18.61 -1.67
N ARG A 445 3.53 -19.73 -1.96
CA ARG A 445 4.23 -19.96 -3.22
C ARG A 445 3.19 -20.25 -4.29
N LEU A 446 3.23 -19.50 -5.39
CA LEU A 446 2.35 -19.70 -6.52
C LEU A 446 3.05 -20.54 -7.57
N GLN A 447 2.48 -21.68 -7.90
CA GLN A 447 2.96 -22.61 -8.92
C GLN A 447 2.01 -22.58 -10.12
N ASN A 448 2.55 -22.81 -11.31
CA ASN A 448 1.76 -22.91 -12.53
C ASN A 448 2.11 -24.22 -13.25
N ARG A 449 1.09 -24.99 -13.63
CA ARG A 449 1.26 -26.23 -14.41
C ARG A 449 1.54 -25.97 -15.89
N ALA A 450 1.15 -24.78 -16.38
CA ALA A 450 1.45 -24.35 -17.73
C ALA A 450 2.90 -23.83 -17.81
N GLU A 451 3.64 -24.32 -18.79
CA GLU A 451 4.97 -23.81 -19.05
C GLU A 451 4.92 -22.39 -19.61
N TYR A 452 5.88 -21.58 -19.19
CA TYR A 452 6.07 -20.24 -19.70
C TYR A 452 6.77 -20.30 -21.07
N ASP A 453 6.12 -19.75 -22.11
CA ASP A 453 6.68 -19.66 -23.44
C ASP A 453 7.29 -18.27 -23.71
N ARG A 454 8.63 -18.23 -23.73
CA ARG A 454 9.44 -17.04 -23.98
C ARG A 454 9.26 -16.49 -25.39
N ASP A 455 9.13 -17.37 -26.38
CA ASP A 455 9.01 -16.98 -27.79
C ASP A 455 7.67 -16.29 -28.05
N THR A 456 6.60 -16.81 -27.49
CA THR A 456 5.27 -16.19 -27.57
C THR A 456 5.26 -14.81 -26.93
N LEU A 457 5.89 -14.65 -25.75
CA LEU A 457 6.02 -13.32 -25.13
C LEU A 457 6.82 -12.37 -26.02
N GLY A 458 7.95 -12.81 -26.58
CA GLY A 458 8.79 -12.03 -27.46
C GLY A 458 8.05 -11.53 -28.70
N LYS A 459 7.30 -12.42 -29.36
CA LYS A 459 6.46 -12.08 -30.54
C LYS A 459 5.38 -11.07 -30.19
N LEU A 460 4.71 -11.24 -29.05
CA LEU A 460 3.67 -10.32 -28.60
C LEU A 460 4.24 -8.92 -28.30
N LEU A 461 5.35 -8.84 -27.58
CA LEU A 461 6.02 -7.56 -27.30
C LEU A 461 6.48 -6.88 -28.59
N ALA A 462 7.00 -7.63 -29.57
CA ALA A 462 7.39 -7.09 -30.88
C ALA A 462 6.18 -6.54 -31.65
N ALA A 463 5.03 -7.21 -31.62
CA ALA A 463 3.80 -6.73 -32.26
C ALA A 463 3.22 -5.47 -31.59
N LEU A 464 3.35 -5.34 -30.26
CA LEU A 464 2.87 -4.18 -29.50
C LEU A 464 3.81 -2.97 -29.61
N HIS A 465 5.09 -3.18 -29.89
CA HIS A 465 6.10 -2.12 -29.88
C HIS A 465 5.79 -0.95 -30.83
N PRO A 466 5.47 -1.15 -32.14
CA PRO A 466 5.21 -0.05 -33.07
C PRO A 466 3.95 0.76 -32.70
N VAL A 467 3.02 0.16 -31.92
CA VAL A 467 1.83 0.86 -31.46
C VAL A 467 2.12 1.79 -30.28
N CYS A 468 3.00 1.37 -29.39
CA CYS A 468 3.31 2.06 -28.14
C CYS A 468 4.52 2.99 -28.24
N CYS A 469 5.50 2.65 -29.09
CA CYS A 469 6.76 3.38 -29.22
C CYS A 469 6.90 3.96 -30.64
N PRO A 470 7.36 5.20 -30.82
CA PRO A 470 7.60 5.78 -32.14
C PRO A 470 8.63 4.93 -32.92
N SER A 471 8.24 4.36 -34.06
CA SER A 471 9.07 3.47 -34.85
C SER A 471 9.19 3.87 -36.34
N GLY A 472 8.69 5.05 -36.73
CA GLY A 472 8.59 5.49 -38.11
C GLY A 472 7.35 4.99 -38.86
N GLU A 473 6.64 3.97 -38.34
CA GLU A 473 5.35 3.50 -38.87
C GLU A 473 4.20 4.31 -38.23
N THR A 474 3.88 5.45 -38.83
CA THR A 474 2.91 6.41 -38.28
C THR A 474 1.47 5.88 -38.22
N GLU A 475 1.09 4.94 -39.09
CA GLU A 475 -0.26 4.37 -39.16
C GLU A 475 -0.59 3.47 -37.94
N LEU A 476 0.40 2.79 -37.39
CA LEU A 476 0.22 1.93 -36.23
C LEU A 476 0.37 2.67 -34.91
N TYR A 477 1.14 3.77 -34.92
CA TYR A 477 1.41 4.50 -33.68
C TYR A 477 0.13 5.06 -33.06
N ARG A 478 -0.13 4.69 -31.79
CA ARG A 478 -1.32 5.04 -31.03
C ARG A 478 -2.66 4.49 -31.55
N ASN A 479 -2.63 3.49 -32.44
CA ASN A 479 -3.84 2.83 -32.96
C ASN A 479 -4.45 1.91 -31.89
N LYS A 480 -5.53 2.36 -31.26
CA LYS A 480 -6.21 1.68 -30.16
C LYS A 480 -6.88 0.37 -30.59
N GLU A 481 -7.51 0.39 -31.77
CA GLU A 481 -8.25 -0.75 -32.33
C GLU A 481 -7.27 -1.89 -32.65
N TYR A 482 -6.15 -1.55 -33.27
CA TYR A 482 -5.09 -2.50 -33.59
C TYR A 482 -4.47 -3.10 -32.32
N LEU A 483 -4.15 -2.27 -31.32
CA LEU A 483 -3.65 -2.73 -30.02
C LEU A 483 -4.62 -3.71 -29.36
N THR A 484 -5.90 -3.33 -29.30
CA THR A 484 -6.93 -4.14 -28.65
C THR A 484 -7.07 -5.50 -29.34
N ARG A 485 -7.03 -5.53 -30.67
CA ARG A 485 -7.07 -6.77 -31.44
C ARG A 485 -5.91 -7.69 -31.09
N ILE A 486 -4.65 -7.18 -31.09
CA ILE A 486 -3.46 -7.95 -30.71
C ILE A 486 -3.62 -8.54 -29.30
N LEU A 487 -4.12 -7.75 -28.34
CA LEU A 487 -4.28 -8.21 -26.97
C LEU A 487 -5.40 -9.26 -26.82
N CYS A 488 -6.49 -9.12 -27.57
CA CYS A 488 -7.59 -10.12 -27.61
C CYS A 488 -7.11 -11.43 -28.26
N ASP A 489 -6.29 -11.36 -29.31
CA ASP A 489 -5.72 -12.55 -29.95
C ASP A 489 -4.76 -13.30 -29.02
N ALA A 490 -4.03 -12.57 -28.18
CA ALA A 490 -3.08 -13.13 -27.22
C ALA A 490 -3.70 -13.54 -25.88
N CYS A 491 -4.92 -13.12 -25.58
CA CYS A 491 -5.59 -13.34 -24.28
C CYS A 491 -7.05 -13.71 -24.46
N GLN A 492 -7.35 -14.99 -24.32
CA GLN A 492 -8.71 -15.53 -24.52
C GLN A 492 -9.72 -14.88 -23.56
N SER A 493 -9.41 -14.77 -22.27
CA SER A 493 -10.32 -14.18 -21.28
C SER A 493 -10.66 -12.70 -21.58
N LEU A 494 -9.74 -11.94 -22.15
CA LEU A 494 -10.02 -10.58 -22.61
C LEU A 494 -10.94 -10.58 -23.83
N ARG A 495 -10.72 -11.52 -24.79
CA ARG A 495 -11.55 -11.64 -25.97
C ARG A 495 -12.98 -12.02 -25.65
N GLU A 496 -13.19 -12.93 -24.70
CA GLU A 496 -14.51 -13.38 -24.25
C GLU A 496 -15.28 -12.30 -23.47
N ALA A 497 -14.56 -11.38 -22.84
CA ALA A 497 -15.15 -10.30 -22.06
C ALA A 497 -15.55 -9.07 -22.91
N ARG A 498 -15.19 -9.03 -24.20
CA ARG A 498 -15.48 -7.94 -25.15
C ARG A 498 -16.51 -8.32 -26.20
#